data_ad8a89c8497b5ce6a56280952d2a10f7
#
_entry.id   ad8a89c8497b5ce6a56280952d2a10f7
#
_cell.length_a   1.000
_cell.length_b   1.000
_cell.length_c   1.000
_cell.angle_alpha   90.00
_cell.angle_beta   90.00
_cell.angle_gamma   90.00
#
_symmetry.space_group_name_H-M   'P 1'
#
loop_
_entity.id
_entity.type
_entity.pdbx_description
1 polymer ?
#
loop_
_entity_poly.entity_id
_entity_poly.type
_entity_poly.pdbx_seq_one_letter_code
_entity_poly.pdbx_strand_id
1 'polypeptide(L)'
;MKKSEIHFRIELDQNNVPEKILWDATDKPEIGFTESKAISLSLWDHEQKNTLRIDLWTKEMPVNEMKRFYIDCLGGLAQSVLTATGDENMSGEINSLCERLAVQVRKSE
;
A
#
# COMPACT_ATOMS: atom_id res chain seq x y z
N MET A 1 18.54 8.52 21.38
CA MET A 1 17.87 7.55 20.49
C MET A 1 17.33 8.27 19.26
N LYS A 2 17.63 7.74 18.08
CA LYS A 2 17.08 8.29 16.83
C LYS A 2 15.65 7.82 16.65
N LYS A 3 14.79 8.69 16.16
CA LYS A 3 13.38 8.37 15.90
C LYS A 3 13.03 8.70 14.45
N SER A 4 12.19 7.86 13.88
CA SER A 4 11.59 8.12 12.58
C SER A 4 10.08 7.99 12.74
N GLU A 5 9.33 8.88 12.10
CA GLU A 5 7.88 8.93 12.23
C GLU A 5 7.23 8.96 10.85
N ILE A 6 6.06 8.34 10.78
CA ILE A 6 5.21 8.38 9.59
C ILE A 6 3.84 8.86 10.04
N HIS A 7 3.32 9.89 9.37
CA HIS A 7 2.03 10.49 9.70
C HIS A 7 1.10 10.44 8.50
N PHE A 8 -0.14 10.07 8.74
CA PHE A 8 -1.20 10.11 7.74
C PHE A 8 -2.30 11.05 8.23
N ARG A 9 -2.82 11.85 7.31
CA ARG A 9 -3.97 12.71 7.58
C ARG A 9 -5.04 12.40 6.55
N ILE A 10 -6.22 12.01 7.04
CA ILE A 10 -7.33 11.64 6.17
C ILE A 10 -8.41 12.69 6.34
N GLU A 11 -8.69 13.45 5.28
CA GLU A 11 -9.77 14.43 5.29
C GLU A 11 -11.02 13.76 4.75
N LEU A 12 -12.09 13.82 5.52
CA LEU A 12 -13.34 13.14 5.20
C LEU A 12 -14.41 14.15 4.75
N ASP A 13 -15.32 13.69 3.90
CA ASP A 13 -16.47 14.48 3.53
C ASP A 13 -17.58 14.34 4.58
N GLN A 14 -18.75 14.94 4.30
CA GLN A 14 -19.89 14.91 5.23
C GLN A 14 -20.37 13.50 5.58
N ASN A 15 -20.12 12.54 4.69
CA ASN A 15 -20.54 11.16 4.87
C ASN A 15 -19.40 10.26 5.37
N ASN A 16 -18.33 10.86 5.88
CA ASN A 16 -17.15 10.16 6.39
C ASN A 16 -16.42 9.33 5.32
N VAL A 17 -16.52 9.77 4.06
CA VAL A 17 -15.80 9.16 2.95
C VAL A 17 -14.50 9.93 2.72
N PRO A 18 -13.36 9.24 2.54
CA PRO A 18 -12.09 9.94 2.32
C PRO A 18 -12.12 10.81 1.04
N GLU A 19 -11.84 12.08 1.22
CA GLU A 19 -11.73 13.06 0.15
C GLU A 19 -10.29 13.31 -0.22
N LYS A 20 -9.42 13.33 0.78
CA LYS A 20 -8.02 13.65 0.60
C LYS A 20 -7.18 12.88 1.60
N ILE A 21 -6.10 12.29 1.13
CA ILE A 21 -5.15 11.56 1.96
C ILE A 21 -3.81 12.26 1.83
N LEU A 22 -3.24 12.65 2.97
CA LEU A 22 -1.95 13.33 3.03
C LEU A 22 -1.00 12.52 3.90
N TRP A 23 0.28 12.53 3.58
CA TRP A 23 1.26 11.84 4.39
C TRP A 23 2.57 12.59 4.50
N ASP A 24 3.27 12.33 5.58
CA ASP A 24 4.58 12.88 5.82
C ASP A 24 5.42 11.87 6.59
N ALA A 25 6.72 11.93 6.45
CA ALA A 25 7.63 11.04 7.15
C ALA A 25 8.96 11.74 7.39
N THR A 26 9.63 11.35 8.46
CA THR A 26 10.91 11.93 8.85
C THR A 26 11.95 11.83 7.73
N ASP A 27 12.00 10.67 7.05
CA ASP A 27 13.02 10.39 6.05
C ASP A 27 12.56 10.62 4.61
N LYS A 28 11.43 11.29 4.44
CA LYS A 28 10.88 11.58 3.12
C LYS A 28 11.72 12.67 2.44
N PRO A 29 12.05 12.53 1.14
CA PRO A 29 12.86 13.55 0.43
C PRO A 29 12.20 14.92 0.38
N GLU A 30 10.87 14.96 0.25
CA GLU A 30 10.11 16.20 0.17
C GLU A 30 9.70 16.67 1.56
N ILE A 31 9.69 17.96 1.79
CA ILE A 31 9.29 18.55 3.07
C ILE A 31 7.78 18.75 3.09
N GLY A 32 7.15 18.32 4.20
CA GLY A 32 5.72 18.52 4.44
C GLY A 32 4.83 17.44 3.85
N PHE A 33 3.54 17.56 4.09
CA PHE A 33 2.56 16.58 3.64
C PHE A 33 2.39 16.59 2.13
N THR A 34 2.40 15.40 1.53
CA THR A 34 2.10 15.23 0.11
C THR A 34 0.86 14.38 -0.04
N GLU A 35 0.20 14.53 -1.18
CA GLU A 35 -1.08 13.86 -1.42
C GLU A 35 -0.90 12.43 -1.94
N SER A 36 -1.71 11.52 -1.39
CA SER A 36 -1.84 10.14 -1.86
C SER A 36 -3.31 9.90 -2.17
N LYS A 37 -3.59 9.01 -3.10
CA LYS A 37 -4.97 8.65 -3.44
C LYS A 37 -5.43 7.36 -2.77
N ALA A 38 -4.48 6.55 -2.28
CA ALA A 38 -4.78 5.28 -1.63
C ALA A 38 -3.69 4.91 -0.65
N ILE A 39 -4.07 4.16 0.38
CA ILE A 39 -3.14 3.62 1.37
C ILE A 39 -3.50 2.15 1.58
N SER A 40 -2.49 1.30 1.61
CA SER A 40 -2.63 -0.08 2.04
C SER A 40 -1.58 -0.33 3.12
N LEU A 41 -2.04 -0.49 4.35
CA LEU A 41 -1.18 -0.59 5.52
C LEU A 41 -1.45 -1.90 6.25
N SER A 42 -0.40 -2.63 6.56
CA SER A 42 -0.48 -3.87 7.32
C SER A 42 0.43 -3.77 8.53
N LEU A 43 -0.08 -4.19 9.68
CA LEU A 43 0.66 -4.18 10.93
C LEU A 43 0.56 -5.55 11.59
N TRP A 44 1.69 -6.12 11.98
CA TRP A 44 1.68 -7.35 12.76
C TRP A 44 1.52 -6.99 14.23
N ASP A 45 0.40 -7.36 14.82
CA ASP A 45 0.12 -7.03 16.20
C ASP A 45 0.98 -7.89 17.14
N HIS A 46 1.69 -7.23 18.05
CA HIS A 46 2.61 -7.89 18.95
C HIS A 46 1.93 -8.87 19.93
N GLU A 47 0.76 -8.49 20.43
CA GLU A 47 0.05 -9.28 21.44
C GLU A 47 -0.85 -10.34 20.82
N GLN A 48 -1.67 -9.95 19.84
CA GLN A 48 -2.65 -10.83 19.23
C GLN A 48 -2.06 -11.81 18.22
N LYS A 49 -0.85 -11.54 17.74
CA LYS A 49 -0.16 -12.36 16.74
C LYS A 49 -0.99 -12.52 15.47
N ASN A 50 -1.59 -11.42 15.04
CA ASN A 50 -2.35 -11.38 13.79
C ASN A 50 -2.06 -10.08 13.06
N THR A 51 -2.53 -10.01 11.82
CA THR A 51 -2.32 -8.84 10.97
C THR A 51 -3.53 -7.92 11.03
N LEU A 52 -3.26 -6.65 11.34
CA LEU A 52 -4.25 -5.58 11.25
C LEU A 52 -4.02 -4.84 9.94
N ARG A 53 -5.09 -4.50 9.24
CA ARG A 53 -4.99 -3.80 7.97
C ARG A 53 -5.83 -2.53 7.96
N ILE A 54 -5.28 -1.51 7.32
CA ILE A 54 -6.00 -0.28 7.05
C ILE A 54 -5.87 -0.03 5.55
N ASP A 55 -6.99 -0.11 4.85
CA ASP A 55 -7.03 0.13 3.40
C ASP A 55 -8.00 1.28 3.16
N LEU A 56 -7.48 2.39 2.63
CA LEU A 56 -8.25 3.59 2.38
C LEU A 56 -7.98 4.09 0.97
N TRP A 57 -9.00 4.65 0.34
CA TRP A 57 -8.85 5.30 -0.97
C TRP A 57 -9.80 6.47 -1.06
N THR A 58 -9.43 7.47 -1.86
CA THR A 58 -10.31 8.61 -2.06
C THR A 58 -11.43 8.25 -3.03
N LYS A 59 -12.57 8.94 -2.90
CA LYS A 59 -13.72 8.67 -3.75
C LYS A 59 -13.47 8.93 -5.23
N GLU A 60 -12.41 9.65 -5.57
CA GLU A 60 -12.04 9.95 -6.95
C GLU A 60 -11.05 8.97 -7.55
N MET A 61 -10.57 8.00 -6.78
CA MET A 61 -9.58 7.03 -7.26
C MET A 61 -10.17 6.17 -8.37
N PRO A 62 -9.63 6.26 -9.60
CA PRO A 62 -10.17 5.45 -10.70
C PRO A 62 -9.94 3.96 -10.47
N VAL A 63 -10.89 3.14 -10.92
CA VAL A 63 -10.82 1.68 -10.71
C VAL A 63 -9.58 1.06 -11.35
N ASN A 64 -9.23 1.50 -12.57
CA ASN A 64 -8.05 0.96 -13.25
C ASN A 64 -6.75 1.30 -12.51
N GLU A 65 -6.65 2.51 -11.94
CA GLU A 65 -5.49 2.88 -11.11
C GLU A 65 -5.48 2.11 -9.81
N MET A 66 -6.65 1.84 -9.23
CA MET A 66 -6.78 1.06 -8.01
C MET A 66 -6.25 -0.36 -8.21
N LYS A 67 -6.58 -0.98 -9.35
CA LYS A 67 -6.07 -2.31 -9.69
C LYS A 67 -4.55 -2.31 -9.83
N ARG A 68 -4.01 -1.30 -10.50
CA ARG A 68 -2.55 -1.16 -10.65
C ARG A 68 -1.86 -0.96 -9.30
N PHE A 69 -2.47 -0.16 -8.44
CA PHE A 69 -1.95 0.05 -7.08
C PHE A 69 -1.82 -1.26 -6.32
N TYR A 70 -2.85 -2.11 -6.34
CA TYR A 70 -2.80 -3.39 -5.64
C TYR A 70 -1.79 -4.35 -6.25
N ILE A 71 -1.63 -4.35 -7.56
CA ILE A 71 -0.58 -5.16 -8.21
C ILE A 71 0.79 -4.69 -7.76
N ASP A 72 1.02 -3.38 -7.70
CA ASP A 72 2.29 -2.82 -7.21
C ASP A 72 2.53 -3.19 -5.75
N CYS A 73 1.48 -3.20 -4.92
CA CYS A 73 1.59 -3.63 -3.53
C CYS A 73 2.04 -5.08 -3.43
N LEU A 74 1.47 -5.96 -4.26
CA LEU A 74 1.87 -7.37 -4.29
C LEU A 74 3.33 -7.52 -4.69
N GLY A 75 3.78 -6.76 -5.70
CA GLY A 75 5.18 -6.78 -6.11
C GLY A 75 6.12 -6.35 -5.00
N GLY A 76 5.73 -5.32 -4.27
CA GLY A 76 6.48 -4.87 -3.09
C GLY A 76 6.52 -5.92 -2.00
N LEU A 77 5.41 -6.65 -1.79
CA LEU A 77 5.34 -7.73 -0.82
C LEU A 77 6.26 -8.90 -1.22
N ALA A 78 6.33 -9.22 -2.51
CA ALA A 78 7.23 -10.27 -3.00
C ALA A 78 8.69 -9.95 -2.63
N GLN A 79 9.11 -8.71 -2.86
CA GLN A 79 10.45 -8.26 -2.52
C GLN A 79 10.67 -8.29 -1.01
N SER A 80 9.67 -7.85 -0.25
CA SER A 80 9.73 -7.83 1.20
C SER A 80 9.88 -9.24 1.79
N VAL A 81 9.12 -10.19 1.26
CA VAL A 81 9.22 -11.60 1.66
C VAL A 81 10.63 -12.13 1.42
N LEU A 82 11.20 -11.84 0.26
CA LEU A 82 12.54 -12.30 -0.09
C LEU A 82 13.59 -11.71 0.87
N THR A 83 13.49 -10.41 1.13
CA THR A 83 14.42 -9.70 2.01
C THR A 83 14.31 -10.18 3.45
N ALA A 84 13.09 -10.37 3.95
CA ALA A 84 12.85 -10.69 5.35
C ALA A 84 13.05 -12.16 5.68
N THR A 85 12.76 -13.07 4.73
CA THR A 85 12.74 -14.51 5.02
C THR A 85 13.71 -15.33 4.18
N GLY A 86 14.14 -14.81 3.03
CA GLY A 86 14.95 -15.58 2.08
C GLY A 86 14.15 -16.63 1.32
N ASP A 87 12.83 -16.66 1.47
CA ASP A 87 11.98 -17.66 0.81
C ASP A 87 11.75 -17.31 -0.65
N GLU A 88 12.59 -17.86 -1.52
CA GLU A 88 12.55 -17.61 -2.97
C GLU A 88 11.28 -18.17 -3.61
N ASN A 89 10.77 -19.29 -3.10
CA ASN A 89 9.55 -19.90 -3.64
C ASN A 89 8.33 -19.02 -3.38
N MET A 90 8.17 -18.54 -2.16
CA MET A 90 7.04 -17.68 -1.82
C MET A 90 7.11 -16.37 -2.61
N SER A 91 8.28 -15.76 -2.65
CA SER A 91 8.49 -14.52 -3.40
C SER A 91 8.18 -14.72 -4.89
N GLY A 92 8.68 -15.84 -5.46
CA GLY A 92 8.47 -16.17 -6.87
C GLY A 92 7.01 -16.41 -7.21
N GLU A 93 6.26 -17.05 -6.33
CA GLU A 93 4.83 -17.27 -6.55
C GLU A 93 4.05 -15.97 -6.55
N ILE A 94 4.38 -15.05 -5.64
CA ILE A 94 3.75 -13.73 -5.63
C ILE A 94 4.06 -12.98 -6.91
N ASN A 95 5.33 -12.99 -7.37
CA ASN A 95 5.72 -12.34 -8.61
C ASN A 95 5.00 -12.94 -9.83
N SER A 96 4.83 -14.25 -9.86
CA SER A 96 4.08 -14.91 -10.94
C SER A 96 2.62 -14.45 -10.96
N LEU A 97 2.01 -14.32 -9.79
CA LEU A 97 0.65 -13.80 -9.67
C LEU A 97 0.58 -12.37 -10.21
N CYS A 98 1.54 -11.53 -9.85
CA CYS A 98 1.59 -10.14 -10.33
C CYS A 98 1.63 -10.08 -11.86
N GLU A 99 2.43 -10.93 -12.48
CA GLU A 99 2.54 -10.98 -13.95
C GLU A 99 1.21 -11.36 -14.58
N ARG A 100 0.53 -12.36 -14.04
CA ARG A 100 -0.78 -12.78 -14.54
C ARG A 100 -1.84 -11.69 -14.38
N LEU A 101 -1.84 -11.02 -13.22
CA LEU A 101 -2.79 -9.94 -12.96
C LEU A 101 -2.53 -8.73 -13.87
N ALA A 102 -1.27 -8.41 -14.12
CA ALA A 102 -0.91 -7.30 -15.01
C ALA A 102 -1.44 -7.55 -16.42
N VAL A 103 -1.34 -8.79 -16.91
CA VAL A 103 -1.90 -9.17 -18.22
C VAL A 103 -3.42 -9.02 -18.23
N GLN A 104 -4.11 -9.48 -17.17
CA GLN A 104 -5.57 -9.36 -17.08
C GLN A 104 -6.02 -7.91 -17.11
N VAL A 105 -5.34 -7.03 -16.37
CA VAL A 105 -5.69 -5.61 -16.33
C VAL A 105 -5.51 -4.97 -17.70
N ARG A 106 -4.43 -5.27 -18.39
CA ARG A 106 -4.20 -4.73 -19.74
C ARG A 106 -5.27 -5.17 -20.74
N LYS A 107 -5.75 -6.41 -20.61
CA LYS A 107 -6.79 -6.94 -21.51
C LYS A 107 -8.16 -6.31 -21.28
N SER A 108 -8.42 -5.82 -20.06
CA SER A 108 -9.70 -5.24 -19.70
C SER A 108 -9.76 -3.71 -19.89
N GLU A 109 -8.66 -3.11 -20.28
CA GLU A 109 -8.60 -1.65 -20.55
C GLU A 109 -9.00 -1.31 -21.97
#